data_b805e6a3620ca038647fecfbc8d85f29
#
_entry.id   b805e6a3620ca038647fecfbc8d85f29
#
_cell.length_a   1.000
_cell.length_b   1.000
_cell.length_c   1.000
_cell.angle_alpha   90.00
_cell.angle_beta   90.00
_cell.angle_gamma   90.00
#
_symmetry.space_group_name_H-M   'P 1'
#
loop_
_entity.id
_entity.type
_entity.pdbx_description
1 polymer ?
#
loop_
_entity_poly.entity_id
_entity_poly.type
_entity_poly.pdbx_seq_one_letter_code
_entity_poly.pdbx_strand_id
1 'polypeptide(L)'
;VAEGASTEIMEAVAGVRRPATSDVEEGTYTRSGITVPAGQTRSFGTYFNAFPASYWRRWTRVRDVTLTVATKGEGRIVVHRSSANGRSRTVVTETVAGEAVSTFTLPVTAFGDGGWYWFDVHASAGALEVSGATYSAPESLARVRGSFSIAMTTMNKVRYCFENIRTIANSPRLFELLDVMYIIDQGSDRLRDHADELAELEEAMGDKLRVIEQGNIGGSGGFSRGMYEACIAEKSTYV
;
A
#
# COMPACT_ATOMS: atom_id res chain seq x y z
N VAL A 1 -6.82 -13.58 29.20
CA VAL A 1 -7.32 -12.48 28.38
C VAL A 1 -6.25 -12.21 27.33
N ALA A 2 -6.33 -12.84 26.18
CA ALA A 2 -5.41 -12.60 25.07
C ALA A 2 -6.00 -11.45 24.25
N GLU A 3 -5.32 -10.31 24.22
CA GLU A 3 -5.57 -9.26 23.26
C GLU A 3 -5.28 -9.83 21.87
N GLY A 4 -6.33 -10.00 21.07
CA GLY A 4 -6.21 -10.42 19.69
C GLY A 4 -5.56 -9.30 18.87
N ALA A 5 -4.33 -9.49 18.46
CA ALA A 5 -3.66 -8.62 17.52
C ALA A 5 -4.45 -8.61 16.20
N SER A 6 -4.86 -7.43 15.75
CA SER A 6 -5.43 -7.23 14.42
C SER A 6 -4.27 -7.07 13.44
N THR A 7 -4.24 -7.83 12.36
CA THR A 7 -3.30 -7.60 11.26
C THR A 7 -3.84 -6.48 10.40
N GLU A 8 -3.08 -5.43 10.23
CA GLU A 8 -3.35 -4.38 9.27
C GLU A 8 -3.29 -4.98 7.86
N ILE A 9 -4.44 -5.11 7.20
CA ILE A 9 -4.52 -5.70 5.85
C ILE A 9 -4.18 -4.65 4.79
N MET A 10 -4.39 -3.38 5.09
CA MET A 10 -4.08 -2.26 4.20
C MET A 10 -4.01 -0.97 5.02
N GLU A 11 -2.85 -0.38 5.13
CA GLU A 11 -2.76 1.03 5.49
C GLU A 11 -3.30 1.84 4.31
N ALA A 12 -4.43 2.49 4.48
CA ALA A 12 -4.85 3.55 3.58
C ALA A 12 -3.88 4.73 3.78
N VAL A 13 -2.71 4.65 3.15
CA VAL A 13 -1.83 5.81 3.08
C VAL A 13 -2.62 6.87 2.32
N ALA A 14 -2.91 7.99 2.95
CA ALA A 14 -3.58 9.13 2.34
C ALA A 14 -2.64 9.78 1.30
N GLY A 15 -2.27 9.02 0.28
CA GLY A 15 -1.61 9.51 -0.92
C GLY A 15 -2.65 10.16 -1.82
N VAL A 16 -3.19 11.31 -1.39
CA VAL A 16 -4.16 12.04 -2.21
C VAL A 16 -3.43 12.58 -3.43
N ARG A 17 -3.64 11.97 -4.59
CA ARG A 17 -3.32 12.60 -5.87
C ARG A 17 -4.22 13.82 -6.01
N ARG A 18 -3.61 14.98 -6.18
CA ARG A 18 -4.27 16.26 -6.48
C ARG A 18 -5.25 16.07 -7.65
N PRO A 19 -6.54 16.38 -7.51
CA PRO A 19 -7.41 16.49 -8.68
C PRO A 19 -6.87 17.61 -9.57
N ALA A 20 -6.74 17.34 -10.87
CA ALA A 20 -6.27 18.30 -11.85
C ALA A 20 -7.41 19.25 -12.22
N THR A 21 -7.88 20.08 -11.31
CA THR A 21 -8.67 21.30 -11.64
C THR A 21 -8.80 22.20 -10.42
N SER A 22 -8.25 23.41 -10.56
CA SER A 22 -8.67 24.74 -10.09
C SER A 22 -9.49 24.90 -8.78
N ASP A 23 -9.04 25.85 -7.95
CA ASP A 23 -9.79 26.64 -6.99
C ASP A 23 -10.22 26.00 -5.67
N VAL A 24 -9.53 24.97 -5.21
CA VAL A 24 -9.66 24.49 -3.86
C VAL A 24 -8.44 24.97 -3.06
N GLU A 25 -8.65 25.74 -1.98
CA GLU A 25 -7.58 26.04 -1.02
C GLU A 25 -6.83 24.75 -0.69
N GLU A 26 -5.52 24.76 -0.92
CA GLU A 26 -4.67 23.58 -0.74
C GLU A 26 -4.66 23.16 0.71
N GLY A 27 -5.38 22.10 1.05
CA GLY A 27 -5.18 21.42 2.32
C GLY A 27 -3.73 20.97 2.44
N THR A 28 -3.16 21.04 3.63
CA THR A 28 -1.80 20.55 3.87
C THR A 28 -1.81 19.03 3.85
N TYR A 29 -1.02 18.44 2.96
CA TYR A 29 -0.84 17.00 2.83
C TYR A 29 0.46 16.57 3.51
N THR A 30 0.39 15.51 4.28
CA THR A 30 1.57 14.79 4.77
C THR A 30 1.62 13.39 4.16
N ARG A 31 2.65 12.61 4.45
CA ARG A 31 2.73 11.22 3.96
C ARG A 31 1.58 10.35 4.49
N SER A 32 1.09 10.63 5.67
CA SER A 32 0.09 9.80 6.37
C SER A 32 -1.22 10.53 6.68
N GLY A 33 -1.35 11.82 6.34
CA GLY A 33 -2.51 12.58 6.73
C GLY A 33 -2.81 13.78 5.84
N ILE A 34 -3.94 14.42 6.12
CA ILE A 34 -4.42 15.61 5.42
C ILE A 34 -5.14 16.54 6.39
N THR A 35 -4.97 17.84 6.20
CA THR A 35 -5.80 18.86 6.85
C THR A 35 -6.90 19.31 5.89
N VAL A 36 -8.15 19.15 6.30
CA VAL A 36 -9.35 19.59 5.58
C VAL A 36 -9.70 20.99 6.09
N PRO A 37 -9.70 22.04 5.25
CA PRO A 37 -10.08 23.39 5.67
C PRO A 37 -11.52 23.49 6.15
N ALA A 38 -11.81 24.50 6.96
CA ALA A 38 -13.14 24.77 7.51
C ALA A 38 -14.23 24.78 6.41
N GLY A 39 -15.35 24.14 6.68
CA GLY A 39 -16.50 24.05 5.76
C GLY A 39 -16.28 23.17 4.53
N GLN A 40 -15.09 22.61 4.33
CA GLN A 40 -14.79 21.77 3.18
C GLN A 40 -15.01 20.27 3.45
N THR A 41 -15.14 19.54 2.37
CA THR A 41 -15.23 18.06 2.39
C THR A 41 -14.07 17.50 1.57
N ARG A 42 -13.46 16.42 2.07
CA ARG A 42 -12.51 15.59 1.32
C ARG A 42 -13.01 14.17 1.25
N SER A 43 -13.01 13.64 0.03
CA SER A 43 -13.38 12.26 -0.23
C SER A 43 -12.15 11.38 -0.32
N PHE A 44 -12.20 10.24 0.38
CA PHE A 44 -11.24 9.15 0.26
C PHE A 44 -11.75 8.05 -0.69
N GLY A 45 -12.77 8.36 -1.50
CA GLY A 45 -13.27 7.52 -2.58
C GLY A 45 -12.34 7.52 -3.80
N THR A 46 -11.04 7.31 -3.58
CA THR A 46 -10.00 7.26 -4.62
C THR A 46 -9.56 5.82 -4.86
N TYR A 47 -8.85 5.58 -5.95
CA TYR A 47 -8.36 4.26 -6.31
C TYR A 47 -7.52 3.60 -5.18
N PHE A 48 -6.71 4.37 -4.48
CA PHE A 48 -5.83 3.85 -3.44
C PHE A 48 -6.45 3.81 -2.03
N ASN A 49 -7.49 4.61 -1.78
CA ASN A 49 -8.05 4.73 -0.43
C ASN A 49 -9.40 4.04 -0.27
N ALA A 50 -10.07 3.71 -1.36
CA ALA A 50 -11.32 2.97 -1.30
C ALA A 50 -11.04 1.47 -1.12
N PHE A 51 -11.79 0.84 -0.21
CA PHE A 51 -11.64 -0.59 0.08
C PHE A 51 -12.46 -1.44 -0.90
N PRO A 52 -11.86 -2.38 -1.65
CA PRO A 52 -12.52 -3.19 -2.66
C PRO A 52 -13.32 -4.34 -2.03
N ALA A 53 -14.42 -4.01 -1.35
CA ALA A 53 -15.20 -4.92 -0.50
C ALA A 53 -15.69 -6.18 -1.22
N SER A 54 -16.14 -6.04 -2.48
CA SER A 54 -16.59 -7.19 -3.29
C SER A 54 -15.45 -8.16 -3.62
N TYR A 55 -14.24 -7.66 -3.87
CA TYR A 55 -13.05 -8.48 -4.09
C TYR A 55 -12.72 -9.30 -2.84
N TRP A 56 -12.67 -8.64 -1.68
CA TRP A 56 -12.39 -9.32 -0.41
C TRP A 56 -13.45 -10.34 -0.05
N ARG A 57 -14.73 -10.04 -0.28
CA ARG A 57 -15.82 -11.02 -0.13
C ARG A 57 -15.63 -12.26 -0.99
N ARG A 58 -15.22 -12.07 -2.23
CA ARG A 58 -15.11 -13.17 -3.21
C ARG A 58 -13.92 -14.07 -2.97
N TRP A 59 -12.79 -13.50 -2.61
CA TRP A 59 -11.51 -14.20 -2.60
C TRP A 59 -10.96 -14.49 -1.20
N THR A 60 -11.64 -14.06 -0.14
CA THR A 60 -11.19 -14.26 1.23
C THR A 60 -12.29 -14.85 2.12
N ARG A 61 -11.94 -15.19 3.36
CA ARG A 61 -12.88 -15.57 4.41
C ARG A 61 -13.36 -14.39 5.25
N VAL A 62 -12.89 -13.19 4.95
CA VAL A 62 -13.26 -11.98 5.66
C VAL A 62 -14.75 -11.71 5.47
N ARG A 63 -15.48 -11.54 6.57
CA ARG A 63 -16.90 -11.21 6.58
C ARG A 63 -17.14 -9.74 6.92
N ASP A 64 -16.27 -9.19 7.77
CA ASP A 64 -16.32 -7.83 8.23
C ASP A 64 -14.92 -7.25 8.20
N VAL A 65 -14.81 -5.97 7.84
CA VAL A 65 -13.58 -5.19 7.97
C VAL A 65 -13.83 -4.05 8.94
N THR A 66 -12.78 -3.65 9.63
CA THR A 66 -12.82 -2.50 10.53
C THR A 66 -12.13 -1.32 9.86
N LEU A 67 -12.86 -0.23 9.64
CA LEU A 67 -12.28 1.05 9.27
C LEU A 67 -12.03 1.84 10.54
N THR A 68 -10.77 2.22 10.77
CA THR A 68 -10.36 3.13 11.85
C THR A 68 -9.88 4.42 11.23
N VAL A 69 -10.38 5.56 11.73
CA VAL A 69 -10.02 6.91 11.26
C VAL A 69 -9.63 7.76 12.45
N ALA A 70 -8.41 8.27 12.45
CA ALA A 70 -7.90 9.18 13.47
C ALA A 70 -8.04 10.63 13.00
N THR A 71 -8.71 11.45 13.81
CA THR A 71 -9.01 12.85 13.48
C THR A 71 -8.67 13.79 14.62
N LYS A 72 -8.42 15.07 14.27
CA LYS A 72 -8.25 16.16 15.24
C LYS A 72 -8.93 17.43 14.73
N GLY A 73 -9.93 17.91 15.47
CA GLY A 73 -10.76 19.07 15.12
C GLY A 73 -12.25 18.72 15.21
N GLU A 74 -13.11 19.52 14.58
CA GLU A 74 -14.56 19.34 14.60
C GLU A 74 -15.10 19.08 13.20
N GLY A 75 -15.95 18.05 13.08
CA GLY A 75 -16.52 17.70 11.80
C GLY A 75 -17.32 16.41 11.83
N ARG A 76 -17.40 15.77 10.68
CA ARG A 76 -18.08 14.47 10.55
C ARG A 76 -17.35 13.57 9.57
N ILE A 77 -17.39 12.29 9.85
CA ILE A 77 -16.97 11.22 8.96
C ILE A 77 -18.23 10.57 8.38
N VAL A 78 -18.27 10.40 7.07
CA VAL A 78 -19.40 9.78 6.37
C VAL A 78 -18.86 8.57 5.60
N VAL A 79 -19.27 7.38 6.01
CA VAL A 79 -18.87 6.15 5.33
C VAL A 79 -19.88 5.82 4.25
N HIS A 80 -19.38 5.52 3.07
CA HIS A 80 -20.16 5.18 1.88
C HIS A 80 -19.88 3.77 1.40
N ARG A 81 -20.82 3.23 0.65
CA ARG A 81 -20.59 2.03 -0.16
C ARG A 81 -21.14 2.19 -1.56
N SER A 82 -20.52 1.57 -2.54
CA SER A 82 -21.08 1.42 -3.88
C SER A 82 -21.65 0.03 -4.12
N SER A 83 -22.46 -0.09 -5.17
CA SER A 83 -22.88 -1.37 -5.76
C SER A 83 -22.08 -1.65 -7.03
N ALA A 84 -22.25 -2.84 -7.62
CA ALA A 84 -21.69 -3.22 -8.91
C ALA A 84 -22.05 -2.23 -10.05
N ASN A 85 -23.21 -1.60 -9.95
CA ASN A 85 -23.70 -0.63 -10.97
C ASN A 85 -23.24 0.82 -10.67
N GLY A 86 -22.25 1.02 -9.78
CA GLY A 86 -21.74 2.34 -9.43
C GLY A 86 -22.65 3.20 -8.54
N ARG A 87 -23.83 2.71 -8.16
CA ARG A 87 -24.72 3.45 -7.25
C ARG A 87 -24.09 3.48 -5.84
N SER A 88 -23.94 4.67 -5.29
CA SER A 88 -23.43 4.86 -3.94
C SER A 88 -24.55 5.15 -2.94
N ARG A 89 -24.31 4.79 -1.68
CA ARG A 89 -25.17 5.14 -0.54
C ARG A 89 -24.34 5.33 0.71
N THR A 90 -24.79 6.21 1.59
CA THR A 90 -24.25 6.37 2.93
C THR A 90 -24.56 5.14 3.78
N VAL A 91 -23.58 4.67 4.52
CA VAL A 91 -23.68 3.54 5.46
C VAL A 91 -23.83 4.04 6.88
N VAL A 92 -22.98 4.98 7.27
CA VAL A 92 -22.96 5.56 8.61
C VAL A 92 -22.38 6.99 8.54
N THR A 93 -22.83 7.83 9.46
CA THR A 93 -22.27 9.18 9.68
C THR A 93 -21.96 9.32 11.17
N GLU A 94 -20.78 9.79 11.48
CA GLU A 94 -20.32 10.08 12.85
C GLU A 94 -19.81 11.49 12.95
N THR A 95 -20.21 12.20 13.99
CA THR A 95 -19.70 13.54 14.31
C THR A 95 -18.47 13.38 15.22
N VAL A 96 -17.40 14.08 14.90
CA VAL A 96 -16.14 14.06 15.65
C VAL A 96 -15.84 15.43 16.22
N ALA A 97 -15.21 15.47 17.39
CA ALA A 97 -14.78 16.68 18.07
C ALA A 97 -13.49 16.43 18.86
N GLY A 98 -12.56 17.38 18.80
CA GLY A 98 -11.26 17.27 19.45
C GLY A 98 -10.37 16.23 18.77
N GLU A 99 -9.60 15.50 19.56
CA GLU A 99 -8.78 14.38 19.11
C GLU A 99 -9.56 13.08 19.31
N ALA A 100 -9.87 12.39 18.23
CA ALA A 100 -10.76 11.23 18.22
C ALA A 100 -10.25 10.11 17.30
N VAL A 101 -10.57 8.89 17.66
CA VAL A 101 -10.38 7.69 16.83
C VAL A 101 -11.73 7.03 16.64
N SER A 102 -12.27 7.14 15.44
CA SER A 102 -13.54 6.55 15.05
C SER A 102 -13.32 5.14 14.49
N THR A 103 -14.19 4.20 14.84
CA THR A 103 -14.07 2.81 14.41
C THR A 103 -15.40 2.30 13.87
N PHE A 104 -15.39 1.78 12.63
CA PHE A 104 -16.58 1.30 11.95
C PHE A 104 -16.41 -0.15 11.53
N THR A 105 -17.31 -1.02 11.96
CA THR A 105 -17.39 -2.41 11.48
C THR A 105 -18.23 -2.44 10.21
N LEU A 106 -17.62 -2.86 9.11
CA LEU A 106 -18.20 -2.81 7.77
C LEU A 106 -18.36 -4.22 7.18
N PRO A 107 -19.59 -4.76 7.07
CA PRO A 107 -19.82 -6.11 6.57
C PRO A 107 -19.57 -6.19 5.06
N VAL A 108 -18.65 -7.06 4.63
CA VAL A 108 -18.39 -7.31 3.20
C VAL A 108 -19.36 -8.32 2.61
N THR A 109 -20.09 -9.07 3.41
CA THR A 109 -21.06 -10.10 2.98
C THR A 109 -22.21 -9.55 2.16
N ALA A 110 -22.53 -8.25 2.32
CA ALA A 110 -23.61 -7.58 1.62
C ALA A 110 -23.27 -7.17 0.17
N PHE A 111 -22.05 -7.46 -0.31
CA PHE A 111 -21.64 -7.14 -1.68
C PHE A 111 -21.88 -8.32 -2.61
N GLY A 112 -22.32 -8.00 -3.84
CA GLY A 112 -22.32 -8.93 -4.97
C GLY A 112 -21.02 -8.85 -5.76
N ASP A 113 -21.10 -8.91 -7.08
CA ASP A 113 -19.99 -8.64 -7.97
C ASP A 113 -19.81 -7.12 -8.13
N GLY A 114 -18.66 -6.60 -7.71
CA GLY A 114 -18.36 -5.18 -7.68
C GLY A 114 -18.89 -4.46 -6.43
N GLY A 115 -18.23 -3.36 -6.09
CA GLY A 115 -18.56 -2.50 -4.97
C GLY A 115 -17.41 -2.28 -4.00
N TRP A 116 -17.42 -1.09 -3.43
CA TRP A 116 -16.35 -0.54 -2.61
C TRP A 116 -16.92 0.08 -1.35
N TYR A 117 -16.11 0.17 -0.29
CA TYR A 117 -16.29 1.09 0.82
C TYR A 117 -15.31 2.25 0.68
N TRP A 118 -15.73 3.43 1.06
CA TRP A 118 -14.87 4.61 1.27
C TRP A 118 -15.50 5.52 2.30
N PHE A 119 -14.80 6.56 2.67
CA PHE A 119 -15.33 7.58 3.57
C PHE A 119 -15.02 8.98 3.05
N ASP A 120 -15.83 9.93 3.48
CA ASP A 120 -15.64 11.34 3.30
C ASP A 120 -15.47 11.99 4.68
N VAL A 121 -14.66 13.04 4.74
CA VAL A 121 -14.46 13.82 5.95
C VAL A 121 -14.88 15.26 5.67
N HIS A 122 -15.77 15.78 6.49
CA HIS A 122 -16.25 17.16 6.40
C HIS A 122 -15.82 17.94 7.63
N ALA A 123 -15.04 19.01 7.43
CA ALA A 123 -14.65 19.94 8.50
C ALA A 123 -15.79 20.93 8.79
N SER A 124 -16.07 21.18 10.08
CA SER A 124 -17.09 22.15 10.53
C SER A 124 -16.56 23.58 10.47
N ALA A 125 -16.67 24.34 11.55
CA ALA A 125 -16.24 25.73 11.61
C ALA A 125 -14.72 25.96 11.60
N GLY A 126 -13.94 24.94 11.98
CA GLY A 126 -12.49 24.94 11.98
C GLY A 126 -11.91 23.89 11.04
N ALA A 127 -10.60 23.90 10.86
CA ALA A 127 -9.91 22.85 10.11
C ALA A 127 -10.00 21.50 10.84
N LEU A 128 -10.13 20.41 10.08
CA LEU A 128 -10.14 19.04 10.58
C LEU A 128 -8.95 18.28 10.01
N GLU A 129 -8.07 17.81 10.86
CA GLU A 129 -6.95 16.97 10.50
C GLU A 129 -7.38 15.50 10.50
N VAL A 130 -7.01 14.76 9.45
CA VAL A 130 -7.03 13.30 9.41
C VAL A 130 -5.58 12.85 9.50
N SER A 131 -5.18 12.29 10.62
CA SER A 131 -3.80 11.85 10.87
C SER A 131 -3.52 10.42 10.40
N GLY A 132 -4.57 9.67 10.11
CA GLY A 132 -4.46 8.31 9.56
C GLY A 132 -5.81 7.65 9.37
N ALA A 133 -5.86 6.68 8.47
CA ALA A 133 -7.00 5.80 8.28
C ALA A 133 -6.54 4.40 7.85
N THR A 134 -7.16 3.37 8.40
CA THR A 134 -6.76 1.98 8.15
C THR A 134 -7.97 1.07 8.04
N TYR A 135 -7.95 0.18 7.05
CA TYR A 135 -8.85 -0.98 7.02
C TYR A 135 -8.11 -2.21 7.56
N SER A 136 -8.73 -2.88 8.51
CA SER A 136 -8.14 -4.07 9.15
C SER A 136 -9.13 -5.22 9.21
N ALA A 137 -8.62 -6.45 9.38
CA ALA A 137 -9.39 -7.64 9.67
C ALA A 137 -8.61 -8.51 10.66
N PRO A 138 -9.27 -9.48 11.36
CA PRO A 138 -8.60 -10.34 12.31
C PRO A 138 -7.46 -11.16 11.69
N GLU A 139 -6.29 -11.15 12.30
CA GLU A 139 -5.10 -11.92 11.86
C GLU A 139 -5.39 -13.43 11.76
N SER A 140 -6.27 -13.93 12.60
CA SER A 140 -6.69 -15.33 12.59
C SER A 140 -7.31 -15.80 11.27
N LEU A 141 -7.70 -14.87 10.39
CA LEU A 141 -8.21 -15.16 9.05
C LEU A 141 -7.09 -15.25 8.00
N ALA A 142 -5.89 -14.81 8.30
CA ALA A 142 -4.72 -14.95 7.43
C ALA A 142 -4.30 -16.43 7.37
N ARG A 143 -4.20 -16.99 6.15
CA ARG A 143 -3.76 -18.38 5.96
C ARG A 143 -2.24 -18.50 5.90
N VAL A 144 -1.61 -17.54 5.27
CA VAL A 144 -0.18 -17.51 5.02
C VAL A 144 0.29 -16.08 5.24
N ARG A 145 1.39 -15.92 5.94
CA ARG A 145 2.12 -14.65 5.94
C ARG A 145 2.75 -14.52 4.56
N GLY A 146 2.31 -13.53 3.80
CA GLY A 146 2.87 -13.28 2.48
C GLY A 146 4.31 -12.80 2.60
N SER A 147 5.19 -13.33 1.75
CA SER A 147 6.52 -12.82 1.49
C SER A 147 6.65 -12.49 0.01
N PHE A 148 7.66 -11.73 -0.37
CA PHE A 148 7.82 -11.35 -1.76
C PHE A 148 9.28 -11.41 -2.22
N SER A 149 9.46 -11.65 -3.51
CA SER A 149 10.71 -11.40 -4.23
C SER A 149 10.58 -10.20 -5.13
N ILE A 150 11.69 -9.52 -5.38
CA ILE A 150 11.77 -8.44 -6.36
C ILE A 150 12.53 -8.94 -7.58
N ALA A 151 11.95 -8.76 -8.76
CA ALA A 151 12.64 -8.96 -10.03
C ALA A 151 12.88 -7.60 -10.70
N MET A 152 14.11 -7.14 -10.70
CA MET A 152 14.51 -5.89 -11.31
C MET A 152 15.43 -6.14 -12.50
N THR A 153 15.13 -5.51 -13.65
CA THR A 153 16.03 -5.53 -14.79
C THR A 153 16.73 -4.18 -14.93
N THR A 154 18.02 -4.23 -15.27
CA THR A 154 18.83 -3.03 -15.49
C THR A 154 19.65 -3.15 -16.76
N MET A 155 19.99 -1.99 -17.35
CA MET A 155 20.89 -1.87 -18.47
C MET A 155 21.62 -0.52 -18.39
N ASN A 156 22.92 -0.55 -18.07
CA ASN A 156 23.77 0.64 -17.95
C ASN A 156 23.19 1.71 -16.98
N LYS A 157 22.56 1.26 -15.89
CA LYS A 157 21.99 2.10 -14.84
C LYS A 157 22.44 1.67 -13.44
N VAL A 158 23.73 1.36 -13.33
CA VAL A 158 24.33 0.80 -12.11
C VAL A 158 24.03 1.62 -10.88
N ARG A 159 24.22 2.94 -10.93
CA ARG A 159 23.95 3.84 -9.81
C ARG A 159 22.52 3.75 -9.29
N TYR A 160 21.52 3.79 -10.18
CA TYR A 160 20.11 3.66 -9.79
C TYR A 160 19.80 2.29 -9.19
N CYS A 161 20.47 1.24 -9.71
CA CYS A 161 20.32 -0.09 -9.18
C CYS A 161 20.85 -0.17 -7.74
N PHE A 162 22.03 0.33 -7.47
CA PHE A 162 22.61 0.38 -6.14
C PHE A 162 21.79 1.22 -5.17
N GLU A 163 21.27 2.38 -5.59
CA GLU A 163 20.37 3.19 -4.77
C GLU A 163 19.09 2.44 -4.37
N ASN A 164 18.50 1.64 -5.28
CA ASN A 164 17.34 0.81 -4.98
C ASN A 164 17.68 -0.31 -3.99
N ILE A 165 18.81 -1.01 -4.17
CA ILE A 165 19.25 -2.05 -3.24
C ILE A 165 19.46 -1.45 -1.85
N ARG A 166 20.15 -0.30 -1.72
CA ARG A 166 20.34 0.40 -0.44
C ARG A 166 19.01 0.78 0.21
N THR A 167 18.05 1.24 -0.59
CA THR A 167 16.72 1.61 -0.09
C THR A 167 16.03 0.43 0.57
N ILE A 168 16.11 -0.74 -0.03
CA ILE A 168 15.53 -1.98 0.53
C ILE A 168 16.32 -2.43 1.76
N ALA A 169 17.66 -2.46 1.69
CA ALA A 169 18.53 -2.86 2.81
C ALA A 169 18.30 -1.99 4.06
N ASN A 170 18.06 -0.69 3.86
CA ASN A 170 17.82 0.27 4.93
C ASN A 170 16.37 0.38 5.40
N SER A 171 15.49 -0.48 4.89
CA SER A 171 14.07 -0.50 5.25
C SER A 171 13.75 -1.77 6.04
N PRO A 172 13.84 -1.80 7.38
CA PRO A 172 13.75 -3.03 8.17
C PRO A 172 12.50 -3.85 7.90
N ARG A 173 11.33 -3.18 7.77
CA ARG A 173 10.06 -3.85 7.50
C ARG A 173 10.00 -4.49 6.10
N LEU A 174 10.54 -3.82 5.08
CA LEU A 174 10.62 -4.38 3.73
C LEU A 174 11.62 -5.52 3.68
N PHE A 175 12.77 -5.33 4.33
CA PHE A 175 13.83 -6.35 4.40
C PHE A 175 13.35 -7.63 5.09
N GLU A 176 12.54 -7.52 6.15
CA GLU A 176 11.95 -8.68 6.83
C GLU A 176 11.06 -9.51 5.89
N LEU A 177 10.24 -8.85 5.07
CA LEU A 177 9.27 -9.48 4.18
C LEU A 177 9.87 -9.93 2.85
N LEU A 178 11.04 -9.40 2.47
CA LEU A 178 11.74 -9.75 1.24
C LEU A 178 12.40 -11.12 1.39
N ASP A 179 12.14 -12.02 0.46
CA ASP A 179 12.88 -13.29 0.34
C ASP A 179 14.14 -13.11 -0.50
N VAL A 180 14.01 -12.67 -1.74
CA VAL A 180 15.13 -12.46 -2.66
C VAL A 180 14.89 -11.28 -3.58
N MET A 181 15.92 -10.49 -3.82
CA MET A 181 15.99 -9.47 -4.85
C MET A 181 16.86 -9.97 -6.01
N TYR A 182 16.24 -10.27 -7.13
CA TYR A 182 16.90 -10.68 -8.36
C TYR A 182 17.17 -9.46 -9.22
N ILE A 183 18.44 -9.21 -9.52
CA ILE A 183 18.87 -8.14 -10.43
C ILE A 183 19.30 -8.79 -11.73
N ILE A 184 18.58 -8.53 -12.80
CA ILE A 184 18.90 -9.03 -14.14
C ILE A 184 19.65 -7.93 -14.88
N ASP A 185 20.96 -8.06 -14.93
CA ASP A 185 21.85 -7.10 -15.54
C ASP A 185 22.11 -7.44 -17.00
N GLN A 186 21.68 -6.56 -17.90
CA GLN A 186 21.78 -6.69 -19.34
C GLN A 186 22.75 -5.65 -19.96
N GLY A 187 23.46 -4.92 -19.11
CA GLY A 187 24.32 -3.82 -19.51
C GLY A 187 25.69 -4.26 -20.03
N SER A 188 26.41 -3.32 -20.64
CA SER A 188 27.84 -3.37 -20.88
C SER A 188 28.63 -2.74 -19.72
N ASP A 189 28.04 -1.76 -19.02
CA ASP A 189 28.46 -1.28 -17.70
C ASP A 189 27.65 -2.05 -16.66
N ARG A 190 28.29 -3.02 -16.03
CA ARG A 190 27.65 -4.01 -15.17
C ARG A 190 27.86 -3.72 -13.70
N LEU A 191 26.94 -4.23 -12.86
CA LEU A 191 27.10 -4.09 -11.40
C LEU A 191 28.44 -4.71 -10.94
N ARG A 192 28.86 -5.81 -11.53
CA ARG A 192 30.12 -6.50 -11.18
C ARG A 192 31.38 -5.73 -11.55
N ASP A 193 31.29 -4.78 -12.49
CA ASP A 193 32.41 -3.90 -12.83
C ASP A 193 32.68 -2.88 -11.71
N HIS A 194 31.74 -2.71 -10.77
CA HIS A 194 31.81 -1.85 -9.58
C HIS A 194 31.92 -2.70 -8.30
N ALA A 195 32.97 -3.53 -8.25
CA ALA A 195 33.11 -4.61 -7.28
C ALA A 195 33.07 -4.15 -5.81
N ASP A 196 33.68 -3.04 -5.47
CA ASP A 196 33.76 -2.54 -4.08
C ASP A 196 32.35 -2.17 -3.58
N GLU A 197 31.59 -1.42 -4.38
CA GLU A 197 30.24 -0.99 -4.04
C GLU A 197 29.24 -2.16 -4.04
N LEU A 198 29.41 -3.11 -4.96
CA LEU A 198 28.60 -4.33 -4.98
C LEU A 198 28.86 -5.19 -3.74
N ALA A 199 30.10 -5.35 -3.32
CA ALA A 199 30.46 -6.15 -2.14
C ALA A 199 29.83 -5.60 -0.85
N GLU A 200 29.81 -4.27 -0.67
CA GLU A 200 29.10 -3.65 0.46
C GLU A 200 27.61 -3.99 0.47
N LEU A 201 26.97 -4.02 -0.70
CA LEU A 201 25.55 -4.33 -0.82
C LEU A 201 25.26 -5.83 -0.68
N GLU A 202 26.15 -6.70 -1.17
CA GLU A 202 26.08 -8.14 -0.95
C GLU A 202 26.25 -8.49 0.54
N GLU A 203 27.12 -7.79 1.27
CA GLU A 203 27.24 -7.95 2.72
C GLU A 203 25.96 -7.49 3.45
N ALA A 204 25.41 -6.33 3.08
CA ALA A 204 24.19 -5.78 3.70
C ALA A 204 22.94 -6.64 3.42
N MET A 205 22.83 -7.19 2.22
CA MET A 205 21.66 -7.97 1.77
C MET A 205 21.78 -9.47 2.07
N GLY A 206 23.02 -9.98 2.19
CA GLY A 206 23.28 -11.40 2.37
C GLY A 206 22.66 -12.27 1.28
N ASP A 207 22.04 -13.36 1.69
CA ASP A 207 21.41 -14.31 0.77
C ASP A 207 20.20 -13.75 0.01
N LYS A 208 19.76 -12.53 0.35
CA LYS A 208 18.60 -11.88 -0.27
C LYS A 208 18.93 -11.12 -1.56
N LEU A 209 20.21 -11.03 -1.97
CA LEU A 209 20.61 -10.42 -3.24
C LEU A 209 21.13 -11.47 -4.22
N ARG A 210 20.62 -11.44 -5.45
CA ARG A 210 21.08 -12.28 -6.57
C ARG A 210 21.28 -11.43 -7.82
N VAL A 211 22.51 -11.26 -8.24
CA VAL A 211 22.85 -10.57 -9.50
C VAL A 211 23.06 -11.62 -10.59
N ILE A 212 22.29 -11.50 -11.66
CA ILE A 212 22.30 -12.40 -12.81
C ILE A 212 22.62 -11.59 -14.06
N GLU A 213 23.70 -11.90 -14.71
CA GLU A 213 24.10 -11.28 -15.96
C GLU A 213 23.55 -12.06 -17.14
N GLN A 214 23.06 -11.34 -18.13
CA GLN A 214 22.65 -11.92 -19.41
C GLN A 214 22.84 -10.93 -20.56
N GLY A 215 22.73 -11.43 -21.81
CA GLY A 215 22.68 -10.56 -22.98
C GLY A 215 21.41 -9.71 -22.97
N ASN A 216 21.45 -8.56 -23.65
CA ASN A 216 20.28 -7.68 -23.75
C ASN A 216 19.21 -8.33 -24.64
N ILE A 217 18.12 -8.76 -24.03
CA ILE A 217 16.91 -9.28 -24.68
C ILE A 217 15.69 -8.41 -24.35
N GLY A 218 15.94 -7.13 -24.07
CA GLY A 218 14.92 -6.13 -23.76
C GLY A 218 14.34 -6.24 -22.36
N GLY A 219 13.45 -5.32 -22.02
CA GLY A 219 12.78 -5.30 -20.73
C GLY A 219 11.98 -6.57 -20.47
N SER A 220 11.21 -7.04 -21.46
CA SER A 220 10.41 -8.27 -21.33
C SER A 220 11.27 -9.47 -20.96
N GLY A 221 12.42 -9.65 -21.64
CA GLY A 221 13.31 -10.75 -21.36
C GLY A 221 13.96 -10.67 -19.98
N GLY A 222 14.33 -9.46 -19.54
CA GLY A 222 14.86 -9.23 -18.21
C GLY A 222 13.84 -9.53 -17.11
N PHE A 223 12.62 -9.01 -17.20
CA PHE A 223 11.56 -9.29 -16.22
C PHE A 223 11.17 -10.76 -16.23
N SER A 224 11.02 -11.39 -17.41
CA SER A 224 10.71 -12.81 -17.50
C SER A 224 11.78 -13.67 -16.84
N ARG A 225 13.07 -13.32 -16.99
CA ARG A 225 14.15 -14.03 -16.31
C ARG A 225 14.04 -13.91 -14.81
N GLY A 226 13.82 -12.71 -14.26
CA GLY A 226 13.68 -12.50 -12.82
C GLY A 226 12.49 -13.25 -12.23
N MET A 227 11.33 -13.21 -12.90
CA MET A 227 10.15 -13.99 -12.51
C MET A 227 10.41 -15.49 -12.55
N TYR A 228 11.10 -15.98 -13.59
CA TYR A 228 11.48 -17.39 -13.70
C TYR A 228 12.36 -17.86 -12.55
N GLU A 229 13.39 -17.08 -12.19
CA GLU A 229 14.26 -17.40 -11.05
C GLU A 229 13.50 -17.45 -9.73
N ALA A 230 12.60 -16.48 -9.51
CA ALA A 230 11.75 -16.44 -8.32
C ALA A 230 10.78 -17.64 -8.28
N CYS A 231 10.18 -18.00 -9.40
CA CYS A 231 9.27 -19.15 -9.49
C CYS A 231 10.00 -20.49 -9.22
N ILE A 232 11.23 -20.66 -9.74
CA ILE A 232 12.01 -21.89 -9.50
C ILE A 232 12.44 -21.98 -8.03
N ALA A 233 12.78 -20.85 -7.41
CA ALA A 233 13.20 -20.82 -6.02
C ALA A 233 12.07 -21.20 -5.05
N GLU A 234 10.79 -21.04 -5.45
CA GLU A 234 9.58 -21.36 -4.67
C GLU A 234 9.58 -20.78 -3.23
N LYS A 235 10.29 -19.66 -3.02
CA LYS A 235 10.45 -19.06 -1.69
C LYS A 235 9.36 -18.04 -1.35
N SER A 236 8.87 -17.34 -2.37
CA SER A 236 8.01 -16.17 -2.18
C SER A 236 6.57 -16.44 -2.59
N THR A 237 5.66 -15.77 -1.91
CA THR A 237 4.24 -15.77 -2.26
C THR A 237 3.97 -14.88 -3.47
N TYR A 238 4.75 -13.80 -3.64
CA TYR A 238 4.62 -12.81 -4.72
C TYR A 238 5.98 -12.47 -5.33
N VAL A 239 5.93 -12.07 -6.61
CA VAL A 239 7.08 -11.55 -7.37
C VAL A 239 6.69 -10.23 -8.01
#